data_ef27bd8aa80304896f12a9987463cb8f
#
_entry.id   ef27bd8aa80304896f12a9987463cb8f
#
_cell.length_a   1.000
_cell.length_b   1.000
_cell.length_c   1.000
_cell.angle_alpha   90.00
_cell.angle_beta   90.00
_cell.angle_gamma   90.00
#
_symmetry.space_group_name_H-M   'P 1'
#
loop_
_entity.id
_entity.type
_entity.pdbx_description
1 polymer ?
#
loop_
_entity_poly.entity_id
_entity_poly.type
_entity_poly.pdbx_seq_one_letter_code
_entity_poly.pdbx_strand_id
1 'polypeptide(L)'
;MNKGSVGLMAMIFACSVALTAQDTVRYSGQVRSNVDYHHGQLVAAVGAHNIQTMRALRTGSDVPSWTYNHAPMMAYWKGRYWVSYLSNPVGEHVPPGRTLLQSSVDGYVWSSPVVAFPPYRIPDGHVKTGRSDTARNAYAVMHQRIGFHTSASGRLFVLGFYGIVLGAKDDPNDGNGIGRVIREVKPDGGMGEIYFLRYNKGFGAHNTSYPFYHHSKDKDFITACESFLSDPLQMMQTVEEADRDDPLIPLRRDYKAFSHYRLDDGRVVGLWKHALTSMSADGGKTWQYLPLRAPGFVNANAKIWGQRTSDGKFATVYNPAEFRWPLALSVSTNGLVYTNLLLVNGEITSMRYGGAYKSYGPQYVRGIQPGDGVPADGNMWVTYSMNKEDIWVSRIPVPIHDRVDAHVDDRFASSNASILFNQWNIFSPLWCRVGIDRIGDSTALVLRDADPFDHAKADRIFPSSGRVRMELSLTADQTDHGSLEIELTDVHGMPTLRLILDSTGKILTKQGYRNKSVGSYVKGRSINIDLTLDAASRFYTLSIDGGKSSNNLCFQPVAEVSRLVLRTGTVRRFPDADTPTDQDYDLPGAENKYKEVRYLIHSLRTSVPK
;
A
#
# COMPACT_ATOMS: atom_id res chain seq x y z
N MET A 1 -32.96 -22.23 73.75
CA MET A 1 -32.86 -20.79 73.52
C MET A 1 -31.91 -20.51 72.38
N ASN A 2 -32.49 -20.22 71.26
CA ASN A 2 -31.78 -19.95 69.99
C ASN A 2 -31.19 -18.55 69.96
N LYS A 3 -29.97 -18.41 69.52
CA LYS A 3 -29.45 -17.12 69.03
C LYS A 3 -29.02 -17.34 67.55
N GLY A 4 -29.78 -16.77 66.64
CA GLY A 4 -29.51 -16.75 65.20
C GLY A 4 -28.44 -15.70 64.90
N SER A 5 -27.49 -16.11 64.08
CA SER A 5 -26.50 -15.25 63.40
C SER A 5 -27.06 -14.82 62.04
N VAL A 6 -27.26 -13.53 61.86
CA VAL A 6 -27.60 -12.93 60.55
C VAL A 6 -26.29 -12.68 59.80
N GLY A 7 -26.04 -13.46 58.79
CA GLY A 7 -24.93 -13.24 57.85
C GLY A 7 -25.30 -12.21 56.78
N LEU A 8 -24.61 -11.09 56.76
CA LEU A 8 -24.75 -10.02 55.76
C LEU A 8 -24.00 -10.48 54.47
N MET A 9 -24.77 -10.87 53.46
CA MET A 9 -24.24 -11.24 52.15
C MET A 9 -24.08 -9.95 51.32
N ALA A 10 -22.85 -9.47 51.20
CA ALA A 10 -22.53 -8.36 50.33
C ALA A 10 -22.60 -8.84 48.85
N MET A 11 -23.65 -8.44 48.13
CA MET A 11 -23.75 -8.60 46.68
C MET A 11 -22.81 -7.61 46.01
N ILE A 12 -21.68 -8.10 45.50
CA ILE A 12 -20.84 -7.35 44.57
C ILE A 12 -21.55 -7.39 43.19
N PHE A 13 -22.21 -6.30 42.81
CA PHE A 13 -22.66 -6.06 41.46
C PHE A 13 -21.43 -5.81 40.58
N ALA A 14 -20.94 -6.86 39.95
CA ALA A 14 -20.06 -6.72 38.78
C ALA A 14 -20.92 -6.20 37.63
N CYS A 15 -20.85 -4.91 37.36
CA CYS A 15 -21.41 -4.32 36.14
C CYS A 15 -20.59 -4.85 34.94
N SER A 16 -20.95 -6.02 34.45
CA SER A 16 -20.54 -6.45 33.12
C SER A 16 -21.32 -5.58 32.14
N VAL A 17 -20.67 -4.55 31.60
CA VAL A 17 -21.16 -3.83 30.41
C VAL A 17 -21.24 -4.86 29.31
N ALA A 18 -22.42 -5.43 29.06
CA ALA A 18 -22.68 -6.26 27.92
C ALA A 18 -22.47 -5.37 26.68
N LEU A 19 -21.44 -5.63 25.90
CA LEU A 19 -21.31 -5.07 24.55
C LEU A 19 -22.58 -5.45 23.78
N THR A 20 -23.41 -4.47 23.49
CA THR A 20 -24.54 -4.67 22.59
C THR A 20 -23.97 -4.94 21.18
N ALA A 21 -24.70 -5.66 20.33
CA ALA A 21 -24.29 -5.91 18.95
C ALA A 21 -23.98 -4.62 18.14
N GLN A 22 -24.40 -3.47 18.65
CA GLN A 22 -24.13 -2.14 18.13
C GLN A 22 -22.67 -1.67 18.34
N ASP A 23 -21.96 -2.19 19.34
CA ASP A 23 -20.60 -1.76 19.71
C ASP A 23 -19.49 -2.64 19.11
N THR A 24 -19.80 -3.44 18.11
CA THR A 24 -18.85 -4.35 17.46
C THR A 24 -18.47 -3.83 16.08
N VAL A 25 -17.17 -3.78 15.81
CA VAL A 25 -16.67 -3.51 14.44
C VAL A 25 -17.14 -4.63 13.53
N ARG A 26 -17.81 -4.28 12.43
CA ARG A 26 -18.33 -5.24 11.46
C ARG A 26 -18.38 -4.67 10.04
N TYR A 27 -18.31 -5.53 9.06
CA TYR A 27 -18.60 -5.18 7.68
C TYR A 27 -20.02 -5.66 7.33
N SER A 28 -20.85 -4.76 6.80
CA SER A 28 -22.26 -5.01 6.43
C SER A 28 -22.56 -4.67 4.97
N GLY A 29 -21.53 -4.42 4.14
CA GLY A 29 -21.72 -4.12 2.72
C GLY A 29 -22.24 -5.33 1.93
N GLN A 30 -22.80 -5.06 0.76
CA GLN A 30 -23.33 -6.10 -0.14
C GLN A 30 -22.23 -6.88 -0.86
N VAL A 31 -21.11 -6.21 -1.18
CA VAL A 31 -19.95 -6.83 -1.82
C VAL A 31 -19.22 -7.67 -0.80
N ARG A 32 -19.23 -8.97 -0.99
CA ARG A 32 -18.47 -9.90 -0.16
C ARG A 32 -17.06 -10.07 -0.72
N SER A 33 -16.16 -10.51 0.12
CA SER A 33 -14.73 -10.68 -0.14
C SER A 33 -14.36 -11.76 -1.16
N ASN A 34 -15.34 -12.41 -1.80
CA ASN A 34 -15.09 -13.35 -2.89
C ASN A 34 -14.70 -12.56 -4.15
N VAL A 35 -13.45 -12.12 -4.19
CA VAL A 35 -12.91 -11.45 -5.37
C VAL A 35 -12.56 -12.52 -6.39
N ASP A 36 -13.28 -12.53 -7.50
CA ASP A 36 -12.95 -13.39 -8.64
C ASP A 36 -11.93 -12.68 -9.53
N TYR A 37 -10.68 -13.02 -9.37
CA TYR A 37 -9.57 -12.40 -10.11
C TYR A 37 -9.59 -12.70 -11.60
N HIS A 38 -10.31 -13.72 -12.03
CA HIS A 38 -10.42 -14.10 -13.44
C HIS A 38 -11.54 -13.34 -14.16
N HIS A 39 -12.55 -12.87 -13.42
CA HIS A 39 -13.76 -12.27 -13.97
C HIS A 39 -14.00 -10.82 -13.55
N GLY A 40 -12.97 -10.13 -13.10
CA GLY A 40 -13.04 -8.74 -12.71
C GLY A 40 -12.52 -8.52 -11.29
N GLN A 41 -12.59 -7.28 -10.86
CA GLN A 41 -12.09 -6.84 -9.57
C GLN A 41 -13.19 -6.12 -8.79
N LEU A 42 -12.85 -5.64 -7.61
CA LEU A 42 -13.72 -4.72 -6.86
C LEU A 42 -13.90 -3.43 -7.65
N VAL A 43 -15.01 -2.74 -7.39
CA VAL A 43 -15.23 -1.37 -7.88
C VAL A 43 -14.08 -0.49 -7.35
N ALA A 44 -13.49 0.31 -8.22
CA ALA A 44 -12.35 1.14 -7.84
C ALA A 44 -12.77 2.35 -6.99
N ALA A 45 -11.98 2.70 -6.00
CA ALA A 45 -12.02 4.02 -5.39
C ALA A 45 -11.59 5.06 -6.44
N VAL A 46 -12.43 6.07 -6.70
CA VAL A 46 -12.20 7.07 -7.77
C VAL A 46 -10.99 7.94 -7.43
N GLY A 47 -10.08 8.10 -8.39
CA GLY A 47 -8.90 8.96 -8.26
C GLY A 47 -7.81 8.42 -7.34
N ALA A 48 -7.79 7.12 -7.05
CA ALA A 48 -6.71 6.49 -6.29
C ALA A 48 -5.43 6.44 -7.12
N HIS A 49 -4.32 6.92 -6.55
CA HIS A 49 -2.99 6.89 -7.18
C HIS A 49 -2.08 5.94 -6.45
N ASN A 50 -1.52 4.98 -7.16
CA ASN A 50 -0.55 4.00 -6.65
C ASN A 50 0.84 4.32 -7.22
N ILE A 51 1.78 4.69 -6.35
CA ILE A 51 3.09 5.23 -6.72
C ILE A 51 4.18 4.37 -6.07
N GLN A 52 5.09 3.85 -6.86
CA GLN A 52 6.27 3.16 -6.35
C GLN A 52 7.29 4.19 -5.86
N THR A 53 7.70 4.08 -4.60
CA THR A 53 8.69 4.96 -3.99
C THR A 53 10.10 4.39 -4.07
N MET A 54 10.21 3.05 -4.01
CA MET A 54 11.46 2.32 -4.10
C MET A 54 11.26 1.03 -4.89
N ARG A 55 12.15 0.77 -5.84
CA ARG A 55 12.27 -0.46 -6.60
C ARG A 55 13.48 -1.24 -6.09
N ALA A 56 13.30 -2.49 -5.72
CA ALA A 56 14.40 -3.38 -5.39
C ALA A 56 15.29 -3.60 -6.62
N LEU A 57 16.58 -3.46 -6.45
CA LEU A 57 17.60 -3.72 -7.46
C LEU A 57 18.74 -4.51 -6.83
N ARG A 58 19.25 -5.50 -7.54
CA ARG A 58 20.50 -6.17 -7.18
C ARG A 58 21.64 -5.28 -7.65
N THR A 59 22.51 -4.86 -6.73
CA THR A 59 23.66 -4.01 -7.04
C THR A 59 24.94 -4.81 -6.86
N GLY A 60 25.59 -5.18 -7.98
CA GLY A 60 26.90 -5.81 -8.00
C GLY A 60 26.95 -7.24 -7.47
N SER A 61 28.05 -7.96 -7.78
CA SER A 61 28.24 -9.36 -7.37
C SER A 61 28.73 -9.54 -5.94
N ASP A 62 29.26 -8.48 -5.31
CA ASP A 62 30.02 -8.58 -4.06
C ASP A 62 29.29 -7.99 -2.83
N VAL A 63 28.06 -7.54 -2.99
CA VAL A 63 27.28 -6.89 -1.95
C VAL A 63 25.98 -7.67 -1.73
N PRO A 64 25.44 -7.77 -0.50
CA PRO A 64 24.11 -8.34 -0.27
C PRO A 64 23.08 -7.71 -1.19
N SER A 65 22.24 -8.53 -1.81
CA SER A 65 21.34 -8.11 -2.88
C SER A 65 20.29 -7.07 -2.47
N TRP A 66 19.94 -6.95 -1.19
CA TRP A 66 18.95 -6.02 -0.62
C TRP A 66 17.59 -6.04 -1.34
N THR A 67 17.16 -7.24 -1.75
CA THR A 67 15.94 -7.44 -2.53
C THR A 67 14.71 -7.76 -1.67
N TYR A 68 14.86 -7.89 -0.37
CA TYR A 68 13.75 -8.02 0.56
C TYR A 68 13.52 -6.68 1.26
N ASN A 69 12.44 -5.98 0.91
CA ASN A 69 12.06 -4.70 1.51
C ASN A 69 10.60 -4.77 1.97
N HIS A 70 10.34 -4.49 3.25
CA HIS A 70 9.04 -4.80 3.82
C HIS A 70 8.64 -3.91 4.99
N ALA A 71 7.37 -4.07 5.40
CA ALA A 71 6.76 -3.45 6.56
C ALA A 71 6.97 -1.93 6.65
N PRO A 72 6.67 -1.17 5.58
CA PRO A 72 6.87 0.27 5.61
C PRO A 72 5.96 0.95 6.62
N MET A 73 6.43 2.09 7.12
CA MET A 73 5.71 3.01 7.99
C MET A 73 5.77 4.40 7.39
N MET A 74 4.76 5.24 7.66
CA MET A 74 4.63 6.56 7.06
C MET A 74 4.34 7.63 8.10
N ALA A 75 4.93 8.83 7.88
CA ALA A 75 4.65 10.04 8.64
C ALA A 75 4.54 11.25 7.68
N TYR A 76 3.83 12.30 8.12
CA TYR A 76 3.81 13.59 7.44
C TYR A 76 4.32 14.66 8.40
N TRP A 77 5.50 15.20 8.13
CA TRP A 77 6.16 16.13 9.04
C TRP A 77 6.81 17.30 8.30
N LYS A 78 6.54 18.50 8.77
CA LYS A 78 7.04 19.77 8.20
C LYS A 78 6.84 19.86 6.69
N GLY A 79 5.62 19.54 6.21
CA GLY A 79 5.27 19.63 4.80
C GLY A 79 5.87 18.54 3.91
N ARG A 80 6.37 17.45 4.47
CA ARG A 80 6.95 16.33 3.73
C ARG A 80 6.40 15.00 4.21
N TYR A 81 6.22 14.10 3.28
CA TYR A 81 5.97 12.68 3.54
C TYR A 81 7.30 11.98 3.83
N TRP A 82 7.28 11.09 4.79
CA TRP A 82 8.42 10.25 5.18
C TRP A 82 7.97 8.80 5.18
N VAL A 83 8.79 7.92 4.61
CA VAL A 83 8.56 6.46 4.60
C VAL A 83 9.82 5.78 5.08
N SER A 84 9.70 4.93 6.12
CA SER A 84 10.76 4.05 6.59
C SER A 84 10.36 2.60 6.37
N TYR A 85 11.32 1.74 6.07
CA TYR A 85 11.09 0.31 5.85
C TYR A 85 12.33 -0.50 6.18
N LEU A 86 12.12 -1.76 6.55
CA LEU A 86 13.23 -2.70 6.71
C LEU A 86 13.73 -3.18 5.35
N SER A 87 15.03 -3.48 5.29
CA SER A 87 15.70 -4.01 4.09
C SER A 87 16.69 -5.10 4.54
N ASN A 88 16.46 -6.32 4.07
CA ASN A 88 17.32 -7.48 4.25
C ASN A 88 17.86 -7.96 2.88
N PRO A 89 18.88 -8.80 2.80
CA PRO A 89 19.44 -9.20 1.51
C PRO A 89 18.44 -9.85 0.55
N VAL A 90 17.97 -11.05 0.86
CA VAL A 90 17.15 -11.85 -0.07
C VAL A 90 15.85 -12.37 0.56
N GLY A 91 15.71 -12.35 1.88
CA GLY A 91 14.56 -12.91 2.57
C GLY A 91 14.37 -12.32 3.97
N GLU A 92 13.23 -12.64 4.57
CA GLU A 92 12.80 -12.05 5.84
C GLU A 92 13.78 -12.28 6.99
N HIS A 93 14.39 -13.44 7.05
CA HIS A 93 15.25 -13.86 8.14
C HIS A 93 16.73 -13.88 7.76
N VAL A 94 17.12 -13.20 6.68
CA VAL A 94 18.50 -13.22 6.18
C VAL A 94 19.26 -11.97 6.62
N PRO A 95 20.28 -12.11 7.51
CA PRO A 95 21.15 -10.99 7.87
C PRO A 95 22.17 -10.66 6.74
N PRO A 96 22.76 -9.45 6.75
CA PRO A 96 22.52 -8.35 7.69
C PRO A 96 21.27 -7.55 7.36
N GLY A 97 20.57 -7.01 8.38
CA GLY A 97 19.41 -6.14 8.16
C GLY A 97 19.73 -4.65 8.35
N ARG A 98 18.98 -3.78 7.66
CA ARG A 98 19.04 -2.32 7.81
C ARG A 98 17.64 -1.71 7.73
N THR A 99 17.48 -0.49 8.25
CA THR A 99 16.28 0.34 8.01
C THR A 99 16.63 1.46 7.06
N LEU A 100 15.79 1.67 6.07
CA LEU A 100 15.92 2.74 5.10
C LEU A 100 14.85 3.81 5.34
N LEU A 101 15.14 5.05 4.91
CA LEU A 101 14.27 6.21 5.01
C LEU A 101 14.27 6.97 3.69
N GLN A 102 13.10 7.39 3.26
CA GLN A 102 12.88 8.25 2.09
C GLN A 102 11.94 9.39 2.44
N SER A 103 11.98 10.50 1.68
CA SER A 103 11.03 11.60 1.82
C SER A 103 10.56 12.14 0.48
N SER A 104 9.38 12.76 0.51
CA SER A 104 8.78 13.45 -0.65
C SER A 104 8.03 14.69 -0.19
N VAL A 105 8.01 15.76 -1.00
CA VAL A 105 7.18 16.95 -0.76
C VAL A 105 5.77 16.81 -1.31
N ASP A 106 5.58 15.97 -2.34
CA ASP A 106 4.33 15.85 -3.08
C ASP A 106 3.73 14.43 -3.03
N GLY A 107 4.48 13.44 -2.49
CA GLY A 107 4.10 12.03 -2.50
C GLY A 107 4.32 11.31 -3.83
N TYR A 108 4.79 12.00 -4.87
CA TYR A 108 5.01 11.44 -6.22
C TYR A 108 6.49 11.29 -6.57
N VAL A 109 7.30 12.26 -6.18
CA VAL A 109 8.75 12.23 -6.39
C VAL A 109 9.44 12.01 -5.06
N TRP A 110 10.12 10.88 -4.94
CA TRP A 110 10.77 10.44 -3.70
C TRP A 110 12.28 10.57 -3.78
N SER A 111 12.89 10.92 -2.65
CA SER A 111 14.35 10.92 -2.52
C SER A 111 14.93 9.52 -2.70
N SER A 112 16.21 9.42 -3.04
CA SER A 112 16.93 8.16 -2.88
C SER A 112 16.88 7.69 -1.43
N PRO A 113 16.81 6.36 -1.17
CA PRO A 113 16.82 5.84 0.18
C PRO A 113 18.12 6.17 0.91
N VAL A 114 18.02 6.59 2.17
CA VAL A 114 19.16 6.76 3.09
C VAL A 114 19.06 5.77 4.23
N VAL A 115 20.21 5.35 4.77
CA VAL A 115 20.26 4.36 5.86
C VAL A 115 19.94 5.06 7.19
N ALA A 116 18.77 4.74 7.76
CA ALA A 116 18.39 5.19 9.09
C ALA A 116 19.08 4.37 10.18
N PHE A 117 19.05 3.04 10.07
CA PHE A 117 19.78 2.14 10.96
C PHE A 117 20.61 1.17 10.12
N PRO A 118 21.97 1.21 10.25
CA PRO A 118 22.86 0.33 9.50
C PRO A 118 22.84 -1.09 10.03
N PRO A 119 23.43 -2.07 9.28
CA PRO A 119 23.69 -3.38 9.80
C PRO A 119 24.41 -3.35 11.17
N TYR A 120 23.94 -4.15 12.11
CA TYR A 120 24.45 -4.18 13.47
C TYR A 120 25.08 -5.53 13.79
N ARG A 121 26.31 -5.53 14.31
CA ARG A 121 27.00 -6.77 14.68
C ARG A 121 26.50 -7.27 16.02
N ILE A 122 26.10 -8.54 16.07
CA ILE A 122 25.75 -9.21 17.33
C ILE A 122 27.02 -9.44 18.12
N PRO A 123 27.07 -9.17 19.44
CA PRO A 123 28.23 -9.48 20.26
C PRO A 123 28.65 -10.94 20.13
N ASP A 124 29.93 -11.19 19.85
CA ASP A 124 30.45 -12.55 19.76
C ASP A 124 30.29 -13.29 21.10
N GLY A 125 29.93 -14.56 21.02
CA GLY A 125 29.65 -15.39 22.19
C GLY A 125 28.20 -15.30 22.68
N HIS A 126 27.37 -14.43 22.14
CA HIS A 126 25.94 -14.37 22.50
C HIS A 126 25.23 -15.66 22.11
N VAL A 127 24.47 -16.21 23.05
CA VAL A 127 23.58 -17.36 22.85
C VAL A 127 22.15 -16.86 22.95
N LYS A 128 21.37 -17.05 21.89
CA LYS A 128 19.96 -16.65 21.86
C LYS A 128 19.13 -17.55 22.78
N THR A 129 18.26 -16.97 23.59
CA THR A 129 17.35 -17.71 24.48
C THR A 129 16.60 -18.82 23.74
N GLY A 130 16.68 -20.06 24.25
CA GLY A 130 16.01 -21.22 23.64
C GLY A 130 16.73 -21.81 22.43
N ARG A 131 17.97 -21.38 22.13
CA ARG A 131 18.83 -21.90 21.06
C ARG A 131 20.18 -22.34 21.62
N SER A 132 20.88 -23.22 20.89
CA SER A 132 22.22 -23.66 21.17
C SER A 132 23.30 -22.92 20.39
N ASP A 133 22.90 -22.24 19.32
CA ASP A 133 23.83 -21.57 18.42
C ASP A 133 24.42 -20.32 19.09
N THR A 134 25.71 -20.12 18.89
CA THR A 134 26.46 -18.99 19.44
C THR A 134 26.84 -18.03 18.34
N ALA A 135 26.59 -16.75 18.54
CA ALA A 135 26.98 -15.71 17.59
C ALA A 135 28.50 -15.66 17.41
N ARG A 136 28.95 -15.75 16.16
CA ARG A 136 30.36 -15.59 15.75
C ARG A 136 30.40 -14.78 14.47
N ASN A 137 30.90 -13.57 14.52
CA ASN A 137 30.91 -12.63 13.38
C ASN A 137 29.55 -12.48 12.73
N ALA A 138 28.48 -12.55 13.51
CA ALA A 138 27.09 -12.53 13.07
C ALA A 138 26.53 -11.11 13.09
N TYR A 139 25.58 -10.85 12.17
CA TYR A 139 24.86 -9.60 12.09
C TYR A 139 23.38 -9.80 12.43
N ALA A 140 22.78 -8.76 12.99
CA ALA A 140 21.35 -8.70 13.23
C ALA A 140 20.57 -8.61 11.92
N VAL A 141 19.34 -9.14 11.93
CA VAL A 141 18.33 -8.80 10.91
C VAL A 141 17.56 -7.57 11.38
N MET A 142 17.13 -6.74 10.43
CA MET A 142 16.14 -5.73 10.77
C MET A 142 14.78 -6.38 10.79
N HIS A 143 14.03 -6.15 11.87
CA HIS A 143 12.72 -6.76 12.06
C HIS A 143 11.58 -5.74 11.94
N GLN A 144 10.34 -6.22 11.84
CA GLN A 144 9.14 -5.45 11.51
C GLN A 144 8.65 -4.47 12.61
N ARG A 145 9.45 -4.23 13.64
CA ARG A 145 9.16 -3.33 14.76
C ARG A 145 9.75 -1.96 14.51
N ILE A 146 9.29 -1.33 13.45
CA ILE A 146 9.73 -0.02 12.99
C ILE A 146 8.57 0.97 13.07
N GLY A 147 8.87 2.26 13.04
CA GLY A 147 7.84 3.30 13.07
C GLY A 147 8.42 4.69 13.12
N PHE A 148 7.52 5.64 13.29
CA PHE A 148 7.84 7.03 13.57
C PHE A 148 7.26 7.45 14.93
N HIS A 149 7.78 8.53 15.45
CA HIS A 149 7.23 9.25 16.59
C HIS A 149 7.51 10.73 16.44
N THR A 150 6.46 11.53 16.44
CA THR A 150 6.58 13.00 16.50
C THR A 150 6.38 13.43 17.94
N SER A 151 7.42 14.01 18.55
CA SER A 151 7.36 14.48 19.93
C SER A 151 6.48 15.72 20.11
N ALA A 152 6.10 16.01 21.34
CA ALA A 152 5.35 17.23 21.67
C ALA A 152 6.10 18.54 21.28
N SER A 153 7.43 18.51 21.23
CA SER A 153 8.26 19.62 20.75
C SER A 153 8.34 19.70 19.21
N GLY A 154 7.62 18.82 18.48
CA GLY A 154 7.57 18.83 17.02
C GLY A 154 8.80 18.25 16.33
N ARG A 155 9.60 17.43 17.02
CA ARG A 155 10.73 16.68 16.45
C ARG A 155 10.26 15.32 15.96
N LEU A 156 10.78 14.87 14.81
CA LEU A 156 10.48 13.57 14.24
C LEU A 156 11.57 12.55 14.60
N PHE A 157 11.16 11.39 15.02
CA PHE A 157 12.03 10.25 15.30
C PHE A 157 11.63 9.05 14.46
N VAL A 158 12.64 8.30 14.00
CA VAL A 158 12.47 6.98 13.39
C VAL A 158 12.89 5.90 14.38
N LEU A 159 12.15 4.80 14.40
CA LEU A 159 12.34 3.66 15.29
C LEU A 159 12.71 2.41 14.50
N GLY A 160 13.53 1.54 15.07
CA GLY A 160 13.93 0.27 14.51
C GLY A 160 14.10 -0.81 15.58
N PHE A 161 14.27 -2.05 15.13
CA PHE A 161 14.52 -3.19 16.03
C PHE A 161 15.53 -4.14 15.41
N TYR A 162 16.58 -4.44 16.14
CA TYR A 162 17.58 -5.42 15.76
C TYR A 162 17.19 -6.80 16.27
N GLY A 163 16.72 -7.66 15.36
CA GLY A 163 16.40 -9.05 15.63
C GLY A 163 17.61 -9.96 15.51
N ILE A 164 17.53 -11.18 16.05
CA ILE A 164 18.61 -12.17 16.01
C ILE A 164 18.16 -13.41 15.27
N VAL A 165 18.97 -13.83 14.30
CA VAL A 165 18.86 -15.11 13.59
C VAL A 165 20.26 -15.72 13.54
N LEU A 166 20.46 -16.83 14.23
CA LEU A 166 21.75 -17.54 14.30
C LEU A 166 21.78 -18.83 13.48
N GLY A 167 20.64 -19.31 13.01
CA GLY A 167 20.55 -20.53 12.22
C GLY A 167 19.29 -20.58 11.35
N ALA A 168 19.25 -21.48 10.38
CA ALA A 168 18.19 -21.56 9.34
C ALA A 168 16.77 -21.78 9.90
N LYS A 169 16.61 -22.32 11.09
CA LYS A 169 15.33 -22.55 11.77
C LYS A 169 15.01 -21.51 12.85
N ASP A 170 15.84 -20.48 12.96
CA ASP A 170 15.67 -19.44 13.95
C ASP A 170 14.66 -18.39 13.46
N ASP A 171 13.85 -17.86 14.38
CA ASP A 171 12.79 -16.89 14.11
C ASP A 171 13.09 -15.56 14.82
N PRO A 172 13.31 -14.46 14.10
CA PRO A 172 13.51 -13.15 14.72
C PRO A 172 12.23 -12.58 15.35
N ASN A 173 11.07 -13.21 15.11
CA ASN A 173 9.78 -12.81 15.67
C ASN A 173 9.54 -13.32 17.11
N ASP A 174 10.47 -14.02 17.70
CA ASP A 174 10.33 -14.65 19.02
C ASP A 174 10.50 -13.68 20.21
N GLY A 175 10.79 -12.41 19.94
CA GLY A 175 11.03 -11.41 20.98
C GLY A 175 12.45 -11.37 21.53
N ASN A 176 13.33 -12.28 21.13
CA ASN A 176 14.70 -12.42 21.64
C ASN A 176 15.76 -11.69 20.78
N GLY A 177 15.45 -10.51 20.28
CA GLY A 177 16.39 -9.65 19.59
C GLY A 177 17.30 -8.85 20.54
N ILE A 178 18.11 -7.95 20.00
CA ILE A 178 19.01 -7.07 20.77
C ILE A 178 18.21 -5.98 21.47
N GLY A 179 17.32 -5.30 20.75
CA GLY A 179 16.50 -4.26 21.32
C GLY A 179 15.99 -3.24 20.30
N ARG A 180 15.27 -2.25 20.83
CA ARG A 180 14.69 -1.15 20.05
C ARG A 180 15.66 0.01 19.99
N VAL A 181 15.80 0.59 18.84
CA VAL A 181 16.63 1.77 18.58
C VAL A 181 15.78 2.93 18.09
N ILE A 182 16.26 4.14 18.37
CA ILE A 182 15.63 5.41 18.00
C ILE A 182 16.68 6.38 17.48
N ARG A 183 16.27 7.22 16.55
CA ARG A 183 17.12 8.24 15.94
C ARG A 183 16.28 9.45 15.51
N GLU A 184 16.78 10.66 15.73
CA GLU A 184 16.11 11.86 15.23
C GLU A 184 16.28 12.01 13.72
N VAL A 185 15.21 12.43 13.05
CA VAL A 185 15.20 12.87 11.64
C VAL A 185 15.12 14.38 11.62
N LYS A 186 16.05 15.02 10.92
CA LYS A 186 16.10 16.48 10.76
C LYS A 186 15.30 16.93 9.53
N PRO A 187 14.84 18.19 9.47
CA PRO A 187 14.05 18.69 8.35
C PRO A 187 14.74 18.61 6.98
N ASP A 188 16.05 18.70 6.95
CA ASP A 188 16.88 18.57 5.75
C ASP A 188 17.15 17.11 5.31
N GLY A 189 16.65 16.14 6.08
CA GLY A 189 16.91 14.70 5.89
C GLY A 189 18.15 14.20 6.60
N GLY A 190 18.90 15.06 7.26
CA GLY A 190 20.00 14.69 8.16
C GLY A 190 19.48 13.90 9.35
N MET A 191 20.38 13.16 10.02
CA MET A 191 19.99 12.31 11.14
C MET A 191 20.88 12.53 12.36
N GLY A 192 20.28 12.44 13.54
CA GLY A 192 20.97 12.44 14.82
C GLY A 192 21.77 11.16 15.10
N GLU A 193 22.28 11.02 16.31
CA GLU A 193 22.91 9.80 16.81
C GLU A 193 21.88 8.70 17.00
N ILE A 194 22.34 7.43 16.99
CA ILE A 194 21.52 6.25 17.26
C ILE A 194 21.62 5.93 18.74
N TYR A 195 20.47 5.72 19.35
CA TYR A 195 20.38 5.28 20.76
C TYR A 195 19.54 4.02 20.86
N PHE A 196 19.89 3.14 21.82
CA PHE A 196 18.94 2.13 22.28
C PHE A 196 17.85 2.81 23.10
N LEU A 197 16.60 2.57 22.72
CA LEU A 197 15.42 2.99 23.45
C LEU A 197 15.06 1.96 24.52
N ARG A 198 15.26 0.67 24.21
CA ARG A 198 15.06 -0.47 25.11
C ARG A 198 15.99 -1.59 24.73
N TYR A 199 16.53 -2.25 25.75
CA TYR A 199 17.25 -3.50 25.58
C TYR A 199 16.34 -4.70 25.83
N ASN A 200 16.54 -5.75 25.07
CA ASN A 200 15.96 -7.05 25.38
C ASN A 200 16.84 -7.79 26.41
N LYS A 201 16.32 -8.88 26.99
CA LYS A 201 17.02 -9.69 27.98
C LYS A 201 18.39 -10.13 27.47
N GLY A 202 19.42 -9.96 28.29
CA GLY A 202 20.82 -10.30 27.97
C GLY A 202 21.62 -9.21 27.27
N PHE A 203 21.00 -8.07 26.97
CA PHE A 203 21.67 -6.91 26.37
C PHE A 203 21.64 -5.69 27.30
N GLY A 204 22.61 -4.80 27.10
CA GLY A 204 22.76 -3.57 27.85
C GLY A 204 24.00 -2.79 27.40
N ALA A 205 24.29 -1.67 28.05
CA ALA A 205 25.44 -0.83 27.72
C ALA A 205 26.81 -1.54 27.76
N HIS A 206 26.89 -2.67 28.50
CA HIS A 206 28.11 -3.45 28.63
C HIS A 206 28.47 -4.30 27.41
N ASN A 207 27.49 -4.59 26.53
CA ASN A 207 27.69 -5.45 25.37
C ASN A 207 27.04 -4.93 24.09
N THR A 208 26.66 -3.65 24.04
CA THR A 208 26.12 -2.96 22.84
C THR A 208 26.99 -1.76 22.49
N SER A 209 27.02 -1.41 21.17
CA SER A 209 27.85 -0.31 20.66
C SER A 209 27.17 1.05 20.63
N TYR A 210 25.82 1.10 20.64
CA TYR A 210 25.11 2.36 20.74
C TYR A 210 24.74 2.68 22.18
N PRO A 211 24.77 3.97 22.60
CA PRO A 211 24.38 4.36 23.95
C PRO A 211 22.88 4.14 24.20
N PHE A 212 22.52 4.03 25.47
CA PHE A 212 21.13 4.08 25.91
C PHE A 212 20.62 5.53 25.88
N TYR A 213 19.37 5.78 25.55
CA TYR A 213 18.85 7.12 25.33
C TYR A 213 19.04 8.09 26.53
N HIS A 214 19.06 7.58 27.77
CA HIS A 214 19.35 8.38 28.95
C HIS A 214 20.77 8.96 28.98
N HIS A 215 21.70 8.46 28.17
CA HIS A 215 23.04 9.02 28.05
C HIS A 215 23.14 10.20 27.08
N SER A 216 22.04 10.54 26.41
CA SER A 216 21.99 11.75 25.60
C SER A 216 22.17 13.00 26.44
N LYS A 217 22.88 14.00 25.91
CA LYS A 217 22.99 15.33 26.53
C LYS A 217 21.77 16.20 26.23
N ASP A 218 20.94 15.79 25.27
CA ASP A 218 19.74 16.46 24.82
C ASP A 218 18.55 16.01 25.69
N LYS A 219 18.16 16.89 26.62
CA LYS A 219 17.04 16.63 27.55
C LYS A 219 15.70 16.51 26.83
N ASP A 220 15.48 17.26 25.75
CA ASP A 220 14.24 17.19 24.98
C ASP A 220 14.13 15.85 24.24
N PHE A 221 15.25 15.31 23.77
CA PHE A 221 15.33 13.97 23.21
C PHE A 221 14.97 12.89 24.26
N ILE A 222 15.53 12.99 25.48
CA ILE A 222 15.19 12.07 26.57
C ILE A 222 13.69 12.14 26.88
N THR A 223 13.14 13.35 27.02
CA THR A 223 11.70 13.56 27.28
C THR A 223 10.84 12.97 26.17
N ALA A 224 11.23 13.10 24.90
CA ALA A 224 10.55 12.50 23.77
C ALA A 224 10.54 10.96 23.85
N CYS A 225 11.67 10.34 24.21
CA CYS A 225 11.78 8.91 24.41
C CYS A 225 10.85 8.42 25.53
N GLU A 226 10.84 9.11 26.67
CA GLU A 226 9.99 8.77 27.82
C GLU A 226 8.50 8.93 27.49
N SER A 227 8.13 9.99 26.78
CA SER A 227 6.77 10.21 26.30
C SER A 227 6.30 9.07 25.40
N PHE A 228 7.12 8.65 24.44
CA PHE A 228 6.83 7.51 23.58
C PHE A 228 6.65 6.21 24.39
N LEU A 229 7.55 5.93 25.32
CA LEU A 229 7.52 4.71 26.15
C LEU A 229 6.32 4.69 27.11
N SER A 230 5.79 5.85 27.50
CA SER A 230 4.63 5.98 28.39
C SER A 230 3.29 5.92 27.69
N ASP A 231 3.25 6.05 26.33
CA ASP A 231 2.02 5.99 25.55
C ASP A 231 1.80 4.55 25.00
N PRO A 232 0.83 3.80 25.56
CA PRO A 232 0.60 2.43 25.13
C PRO A 232 0.14 2.32 23.69
N LEU A 233 -0.55 3.33 23.13
CA LEU A 233 -1.01 3.32 21.74
C LEU A 233 0.16 3.51 20.79
N GLN A 234 1.08 4.42 21.09
CA GLN A 234 2.30 4.64 20.34
C GLN A 234 3.20 3.39 20.37
N MET A 235 3.41 2.85 21.55
CA MET A 235 4.24 1.66 21.74
C MET A 235 3.70 0.45 20.95
N MET A 236 2.40 0.18 21.04
CA MET A 236 1.80 -0.98 20.37
C MET A 236 1.87 -0.91 18.85
N GLN A 237 1.83 0.28 18.24
CA GLN A 237 1.91 0.42 16.79
C GLN A 237 3.26 0.02 16.20
N THR A 238 4.32 0.11 16.99
CA THR A 238 5.67 -0.30 16.61
C THR A 238 5.95 -1.78 16.90
N VAL A 239 4.99 -2.51 17.48
CA VAL A 239 5.10 -3.95 17.75
C VAL A 239 4.36 -4.74 16.68
N GLU A 240 5.04 -5.61 16.01
CA GLU A 240 4.47 -6.41 14.93
C GLU A 240 4.04 -7.80 15.38
N GLU A 241 4.99 -8.53 15.88
CA GLU A 241 4.82 -9.82 16.51
C GLU A 241 4.98 -9.66 18.01
N ALA A 242 4.44 -10.55 18.81
CA ALA A 242 4.43 -10.40 20.25
C ALA A 242 5.83 -10.33 20.83
N ASP A 243 6.21 -9.20 21.40
CA ASP A 243 7.18 -9.13 22.48
C ASP A 243 6.51 -9.75 23.72
N ARG A 244 6.46 -11.06 23.75
CA ARG A 244 5.64 -11.82 24.71
C ARG A 244 5.99 -11.55 26.16
N ASP A 245 7.20 -11.06 26.39
CA ASP A 245 7.76 -10.77 27.70
C ASP A 245 7.93 -9.27 27.96
N ASP A 246 7.36 -8.40 27.10
CA ASP A 246 7.43 -6.97 27.31
C ASP A 246 6.31 -6.50 28.25
N PRO A 247 6.60 -6.14 29.51
CA PRO A 247 5.59 -5.74 30.49
C PRO A 247 4.86 -4.45 30.11
N LEU A 248 5.41 -3.63 29.21
CA LEU A 248 4.76 -2.41 28.72
C LEU A 248 3.75 -2.67 27.59
N ILE A 249 3.71 -3.88 27.07
CA ILE A 249 2.84 -4.23 25.95
C ILE A 249 2.07 -5.50 26.32
N PRO A 250 0.97 -5.37 27.07
CA PRO A 250 0.16 -6.50 27.50
C PRO A 250 -0.69 -7.05 26.34
N LEU A 251 -0.04 -7.59 25.31
CA LEU A 251 -0.71 -8.17 24.17
C LEU A 251 -1.08 -9.64 24.40
N ARG A 252 -2.30 -9.99 23.98
CA ARG A 252 -2.64 -11.40 23.79
C ARG A 252 -1.89 -11.96 22.59
N ARG A 253 -1.46 -13.21 22.66
CA ARG A 253 -0.64 -13.89 21.64
C ARG A 253 -1.22 -13.80 20.21
N ASP A 254 -2.54 -13.81 20.07
CA ASP A 254 -3.22 -13.80 18.77
C ASP A 254 -3.40 -12.39 18.20
N TYR A 255 -3.23 -11.36 19.03
CA TYR A 255 -3.42 -9.96 18.64
C TYR A 255 -2.09 -9.35 18.22
N LYS A 256 -1.86 -9.30 16.89
CA LYS A 256 -0.61 -8.86 16.26
C LYS A 256 -0.84 -7.72 15.30
N ALA A 257 0.18 -6.90 15.08
CA ALA A 257 0.20 -5.83 14.09
C ALA A 257 -0.89 -4.78 14.29
N PHE A 258 -0.86 -4.14 15.42
CA PHE A 258 -1.83 -3.15 15.87
C PHE A 258 -1.92 -1.92 14.95
N SER A 259 -3.14 -1.46 14.70
CA SER A 259 -3.48 -0.09 14.30
C SER A 259 -4.72 0.37 15.06
N HIS A 260 -4.96 1.67 15.14
CA HIS A 260 -6.10 2.17 15.89
C HIS A 260 -6.64 3.50 15.36
N TYR A 261 -7.87 3.81 15.74
CA TYR A 261 -8.48 5.14 15.61
C TYR A 261 -9.39 5.39 16.81
N ARG A 262 -9.74 6.68 17.04
CA ARG A 262 -10.67 7.10 18.10
C ARG A 262 -12.04 7.37 17.53
N LEU A 263 -13.07 6.87 18.20
CA LEU A 263 -14.48 7.21 17.96
C LEU A 263 -14.81 8.60 18.51
N ASP A 264 -15.98 9.13 18.13
CA ASP A 264 -16.44 10.45 18.59
C ASP A 264 -16.71 10.49 20.10
N ASP A 265 -17.02 9.36 20.73
CA ASP A 265 -17.18 9.21 22.17
C ASP A 265 -15.86 9.03 22.94
N GLY A 266 -14.72 9.09 22.26
CA GLY A 266 -13.38 8.98 22.83
C GLY A 266 -12.84 7.55 22.96
N ARG A 267 -13.67 6.53 22.79
CA ARG A 267 -13.22 5.14 22.78
C ARG A 267 -12.21 4.90 21.65
N VAL A 268 -11.28 4.00 21.89
CA VAL A 268 -10.27 3.58 20.91
C VAL A 268 -10.66 2.22 20.33
N VAL A 269 -10.72 2.14 19.01
CA VAL A 269 -10.87 0.89 18.29
C VAL A 269 -9.48 0.39 17.89
N GLY A 270 -9.13 -0.83 18.31
CA GLY A 270 -7.93 -1.55 17.88
C GLY A 270 -8.27 -2.51 16.76
N LEU A 271 -7.41 -2.51 15.74
CA LEU A 271 -7.46 -3.41 14.58
C LEU A 271 -6.19 -4.24 14.54
N TRP A 272 -6.32 -5.53 14.25
CA TRP A 272 -5.27 -6.52 14.32
C TRP A 272 -5.30 -7.45 13.10
N LYS A 273 -4.24 -8.22 12.85
CA LYS A 273 -4.24 -9.27 11.83
C LYS A 273 -5.48 -10.17 11.94
N HIS A 274 -5.86 -10.78 10.84
CA HIS A 274 -7.01 -11.70 10.75
C HIS A 274 -8.36 -11.05 11.08
N ALA A 275 -8.49 -9.74 10.91
CA ALA A 275 -9.68 -8.97 11.28
C ALA A 275 -10.09 -9.12 12.76
N LEU A 276 -9.14 -9.39 13.65
CA LEU A 276 -9.37 -9.29 15.08
C LEU A 276 -9.54 -7.82 15.46
N THR A 277 -10.44 -7.56 16.39
CA THR A 277 -10.72 -6.20 16.88
C THR A 277 -10.77 -6.18 18.40
N SER A 278 -10.56 -5.00 18.95
CA SER A 278 -10.65 -4.75 20.38
C SER A 278 -11.09 -3.32 20.62
N MET A 279 -11.61 -3.01 21.79
CA MET A 279 -11.99 -1.67 22.18
C MET A 279 -11.37 -1.31 23.54
N SER A 280 -11.01 -0.03 23.68
CA SER A 280 -10.50 0.54 24.91
C SER A 280 -11.27 1.81 25.26
N ALA A 281 -11.70 1.94 26.52
CA ALA A 281 -12.35 3.13 27.04
C ALA A 281 -11.38 4.06 27.80
N ASP A 282 -10.15 3.64 28.02
CA ASP A 282 -9.15 4.30 28.86
C ASP A 282 -7.86 4.71 28.10
N GLY A 283 -8.00 4.91 26.78
CA GLY A 283 -6.88 5.35 25.95
C GLY A 283 -5.83 4.28 25.63
N GLY A 284 -6.24 3.01 25.64
CA GLY A 284 -5.36 1.90 25.29
C GLY A 284 -4.66 1.24 26.47
N LYS A 285 -4.97 1.62 27.70
CA LYS A 285 -4.42 0.99 28.90
C LYS A 285 -5.01 -0.39 29.13
N THR A 286 -6.31 -0.54 28.93
CA THR A 286 -7.00 -1.83 28.98
C THR A 286 -7.83 -2.06 27.72
N TRP A 287 -8.02 -3.32 27.36
CA TRP A 287 -8.69 -3.71 26.12
C TRP A 287 -9.77 -4.75 26.35
N GLN A 288 -10.92 -4.52 25.74
CA GLN A 288 -11.97 -5.52 25.61
C GLN A 288 -11.73 -6.29 24.31
N TYR A 289 -11.09 -7.42 24.41
CA TYR A 289 -10.80 -8.28 23.26
C TYR A 289 -12.05 -9.06 22.86
N LEU A 290 -12.40 -8.99 21.57
CA LEU A 290 -13.42 -9.83 20.98
C LEU A 290 -12.79 -11.17 20.57
N PRO A 291 -13.31 -12.32 21.04
CA PRO A 291 -12.67 -13.61 20.78
C PRO A 291 -12.78 -14.09 19.34
N LEU A 292 -13.61 -13.42 18.52
CA LEU A 292 -13.88 -13.77 17.14
C LEU A 292 -13.43 -12.64 16.19
N ARG A 293 -13.20 -13.00 14.95
CA ARG A 293 -12.98 -12.03 13.87
C ARG A 293 -14.18 -11.08 13.76
N ALA A 294 -13.93 -9.85 13.37
CA ALA A 294 -15.00 -8.88 13.14
C ALA A 294 -15.99 -9.42 12.10
N PRO A 295 -17.29 -9.48 12.42
CA PRO A 295 -18.29 -10.06 11.52
C PRO A 295 -18.26 -9.40 10.14
N GLY A 296 -18.30 -10.20 9.09
CA GLY A 296 -18.30 -9.76 7.70
C GLY A 296 -16.95 -9.27 7.16
N PHE A 297 -15.96 -8.99 8.01
CA PHE A 297 -14.61 -8.71 7.53
C PHE A 297 -13.88 -9.99 7.13
N VAL A 298 -13.28 -9.99 5.94
CA VAL A 298 -12.27 -10.96 5.54
C VAL A 298 -10.97 -10.20 5.38
N ASN A 299 -9.94 -10.61 6.09
CA ASN A 299 -8.60 -10.04 6.00
C ASN A 299 -7.58 -11.18 5.98
N ALA A 300 -6.67 -11.13 5.01
CA ALA A 300 -5.54 -12.04 4.92
C ALA A 300 -4.68 -12.04 6.19
N ASN A 301 -3.74 -12.96 6.29
CA ASN A 301 -2.66 -12.91 7.29
C ASN A 301 -1.72 -11.72 7.00
N ALA A 302 -2.27 -10.51 6.98
CA ALA A 302 -1.58 -9.25 6.73
C ALA A 302 -2.12 -8.17 7.67
N LYS A 303 -1.51 -7.00 7.64
CA LYS A 303 -1.97 -5.86 8.45
C LYS A 303 -3.28 -5.31 7.90
N ILE A 304 -4.09 -4.78 8.80
CA ILE A 304 -5.21 -3.89 8.52
C ILE A 304 -4.86 -2.50 9.04
N TRP A 305 -5.15 -1.48 8.26
CA TRP A 305 -5.04 -0.09 8.67
C TRP A 305 -6.43 0.52 8.83
N GLY A 306 -6.63 1.33 9.85
CA GLY A 306 -7.86 2.10 10.04
C GLY A 306 -7.55 3.51 10.53
N GLN A 307 -8.28 4.49 10.01
CA GLN A 307 -8.15 5.88 10.44
C GLN A 307 -9.47 6.65 10.27
N ARG A 308 -9.56 7.80 10.95
CA ARG A 308 -10.53 8.84 10.63
C ARG A 308 -10.05 9.63 9.42
N THR A 309 -10.95 9.91 8.49
CA THR A 309 -10.69 10.70 7.29
C THR A 309 -11.00 12.19 7.51
N SER A 310 -10.49 13.06 6.64
CA SER A 310 -10.65 14.53 6.78
C SER A 310 -12.10 15.01 6.68
N ASP A 311 -13.00 14.22 6.06
CA ASP A 311 -14.44 14.47 5.99
C ASP A 311 -15.21 13.94 7.24
N GLY A 312 -14.49 13.50 8.28
CA GLY A 312 -15.05 13.04 9.55
C GLY A 312 -15.53 11.60 9.57
N LYS A 313 -15.45 10.86 8.44
CA LYS A 313 -15.77 9.44 8.36
C LYS A 313 -14.58 8.58 8.80
N PHE A 314 -14.71 7.29 8.66
CA PHE A 314 -13.67 6.31 8.96
C PHE A 314 -13.44 5.43 7.74
N ALA A 315 -12.18 5.05 7.51
CA ALA A 315 -11.82 4.12 6.47
C ALA A 315 -10.86 3.06 7.01
N THR A 316 -11.02 1.82 6.51
CA THR A 316 -10.07 0.72 6.74
C THR A 316 -9.47 0.30 5.40
N VAL A 317 -8.17 -0.01 5.38
CA VAL A 317 -7.46 -0.53 4.20
C VAL A 317 -6.82 -1.87 4.56
N TYR A 318 -7.07 -2.89 3.75
CA TYR A 318 -6.65 -4.26 4.02
C TYR A 318 -6.70 -5.14 2.76
N ASN A 319 -6.31 -6.41 2.90
CA ASN A 319 -6.45 -7.41 1.83
C ASN A 319 -7.70 -8.25 2.08
N PRO A 320 -8.81 -8.07 1.34
CA PRO A 320 -10.09 -8.72 1.59
C PRO A 320 -10.16 -10.14 0.99
N ALA A 321 -9.15 -10.95 1.19
CA ALA A 321 -9.02 -12.30 0.65
C ALA A 321 -8.22 -13.20 1.59
N GLU A 322 -8.07 -14.46 1.27
CA GLU A 322 -7.23 -15.39 2.02
C GLU A 322 -5.73 -15.10 1.84
N PHE A 323 -5.35 -14.55 0.71
CA PHE A 323 -4.00 -14.12 0.38
C PHE A 323 -3.90 -12.58 0.32
N ARG A 324 -2.68 -12.05 0.15
CA ARG A 324 -2.38 -10.63 0.34
C ARG A 324 -2.62 -9.81 -0.93
N TRP A 325 -3.74 -10.03 -1.59
CA TRP A 325 -4.15 -9.33 -2.81
C TRP A 325 -5.67 -9.44 -3.00
N PRO A 326 -6.37 -8.38 -3.54
CA PRO A 326 -5.89 -7.03 -3.78
C PRO A 326 -5.74 -6.19 -2.50
N LEU A 327 -5.31 -4.93 -2.63
CA LEU A 327 -5.46 -3.92 -1.59
C LEU A 327 -6.78 -3.19 -1.80
N ALA A 328 -7.63 -3.23 -0.79
CA ALA A 328 -8.95 -2.61 -0.84
C ALA A 328 -9.24 -1.79 0.42
N LEU A 329 -10.27 -0.96 0.34
CA LEU A 329 -10.75 -0.17 1.47
C LEU A 329 -12.25 -0.39 1.71
N SER A 330 -12.69 -0.14 2.94
CA SER A 330 -14.10 0.04 3.28
C SER A 330 -14.29 1.29 4.15
N VAL A 331 -15.48 1.86 4.10
CA VAL A 331 -15.81 3.13 4.76
C VAL A 331 -16.90 2.96 5.80
N SER A 332 -16.89 3.83 6.82
CA SER A 332 -17.88 3.87 7.88
C SER A 332 -18.17 5.31 8.30
N THR A 333 -19.40 5.60 8.64
CA THR A 333 -19.80 6.92 9.19
C THR A 333 -19.61 6.99 10.71
N ASN A 334 -19.54 5.86 11.40
CA ASN A 334 -19.46 5.79 12.86
C ASN A 334 -18.23 5.04 13.40
N GLY A 335 -17.36 4.54 12.50
CA GLY A 335 -16.19 3.77 12.88
C GLY A 335 -16.45 2.34 13.35
N LEU A 336 -17.68 1.86 13.31
CA LEU A 336 -18.07 0.52 13.76
C LEU A 336 -18.66 -0.32 12.63
N VAL A 337 -19.53 0.27 11.81
CA VAL A 337 -20.20 -0.42 10.71
C VAL A 337 -19.60 0.03 9.39
N TYR A 338 -18.90 -0.86 8.73
CA TYR A 338 -18.24 -0.61 7.46
C TYR A 338 -19.02 -1.14 6.27
N THR A 339 -18.98 -0.41 5.17
CA THR A 339 -19.64 -0.73 3.90
C THR A 339 -18.70 -0.42 2.74
N ASN A 340 -19.15 -0.60 1.51
CA ASN A 340 -18.44 -0.19 0.28
C ASN A 340 -17.00 -0.72 0.21
N LEU A 341 -16.86 -2.00 -0.09
CA LEU A 341 -15.54 -2.58 -0.34
C LEU A 341 -15.04 -2.12 -1.73
N LEU A 342 -14.03 -1.24 -1.75
CA LEU A 342 -13.51 -0.60 -2.95
C LEU A 342 -12.05 -0.96 -3.20
N LEU A 343 -11.69 -1.08 -4.47
CA LEU A 343 -10.32 -1.36 -4.90
C LEU A 343 -9.43 -0.13 -4.72
N VAL A 344 -8.28 -0.31 -4.07
CA VAL A 344 -7.18 0.67 -4.02
C VAL A 344 -6.09 0.29 -5.01
N ASN A 345 -5.58 -0.94 -4.93
CA ASN A 345 -4.57 -1.48 -5.84
C ASN A 345 -4.84 -2.97 -6.11
N GLY A 346 -5.09 -3.29 -7.37
CA GLY A 346 -5.31 -4.66 -7.83
C GLY A 346 -4.39 -5.05 -8.99
N GLU A 347 -3.32 -4.29 -9.21
CA GLU A 347 -2.39 -4.58 -10.30
C GLU A 347 -1.53 -5.80 -9.97
N ILE A 348 -1.25 -6.57 -11.01
CA ILE A 348 -0.42 -7.78 -10.95
C ILE A 348 0.99 -7.39 -11.31
N THR A 349 1.91 -7.53 -10.36
CA THR A 349 3.34 -7.28 -10.55
C THR A 349 4.13 -8.57 -10.40
N SER A 350 5.18 -8.73 -11.21
CA SER A 350 6.06 -9.87 -11.09
C SER A 350 6.95 -9.76 -9.86
N MET A 351 7.14 -10.85 -9.14
CA MET A 351 8.25 -11.00 -8.19
C MET A 351 9.52 -11.19 -9.02
N ARG A 352 10.49 -10.31 -8.84
CA ARG A 352 11.70 -10.29 -9.71
C ARG A 352 12.86 -11.08 -9.12
N TYR A 353 12.88 -11.23 -7.80
CA TYR A 353 13.99 -11.85 -7.10
C TYR A 353 13.51 -13.00 -6.22
N GLY A 354 14.22 -14.09 -6.23
CA GLY A 354 13.99 -15.20 -5.30
C GLY A 354 14.23 -14.81 -3.85
N GLY A 355 13.69 -15.58 -2.94
CA GLY A 355 13.90 -15.38 -1.50
C GLY A 355 12.78 -15.97 -0.64
N ALA A 356 13.18 -16.54 0.50
CA ALA A 356 12.24 -17.15 1.44
C ALA A 356 11.32 -16.12 2.10
N TYR A 357 10.08 -16.54 2.34
CA TYR A 357 9.01 -15.76 2.96
C TYR A 357 8.54 -14.54 2.14
N LYS A 358 8.87 -14.46 0.85
CA LYS A 358 8.23 -13.53 -0.06
C LYS A 358 6.81 -14.03 -0.40
N SER A 359 5.92 -13.11 -0.72
CA SER A 359 4.55 -13.42 -1.16
C SER A 359 4.06 -12.31 -2.07
N TYR A 360 3.24 -12.67 -3.05
CA TYR A 360 2.68 -11.72 -4.01
C TYR A 360 1.72 -10.73 -3.34
N GLY A 361 1.61 -9.56 -3.97
CA GLY A 361 0.61 -8.54 -3.72
C GLY A 361 1.04 -7.39 -2.81
N PRO A 362 0.18 -6.36 -2.74
CA PRO A 362 0.33 -5.19 -1.87
C PRO A 362 -0.01 -5.55 -0.43
N GLN A 363 0.97 -5.56 0.46
CA GLN A 363 0.81 -6.12 1.79
C GLN A 363 1.44 -5.27 2.89
N TYR A 364 0.99 -5.49 4.12
CA TYR A 364 1.44 -4.79 5.33
C TYR A 364 1.21 -3.28 5.25
N VAL A 365 -0.02 -2.93 4.86
CA VAL A 365 -0.46 -1.54 4.74
C VAL A 365 -0.37 -0.78 6.07
N ARG A 366 0.13 0.45 6.00
CA ARG A 366 0.13 1.43 7.08
C ARG A 366 -0.18 2.82 6.52
N GLY A 367 -0.96 3.59 7.25
CA GLY A 367 -1.14 5.03 7.02
C GLY A 367 -0.27 5.85 7.96
N ILE A 368 -0.58 7.13 8.07
CA ILE A 368 0.05 8.06 9.01
C ILE A 368 -0.60 7.88 10.37
N GLN A 369 0.20 7.53 11.38
CA GLN A 369 -0.29 7.32 12.74
C GLN A 369 -0.84 8.60 13.35
N PRO A 370 -1.87 8.52 14.23
CA PRO A 370 -2.28 9.67 15.02
C PRO A 370 -1.09 10.28 15.78
N GLY A 371 -0.83 11.56 15.55
CA GLY A 371 0.33 12.27 16.11
C GLY A 371 1.49 12.49 15.12
N ASP A 372 1.60 11.68 14.07
CA ASP A 372 2.69 11.80 13.07
C ASP A 372 2.30 12.67 11.86
N GLY A 373 1.37 13.61 12.07
CA GLY A 373 0.98 14.66 11.13
C GLY A 373 -0.26 14.35 10.31
N VAL A 374 -0.71 15.39 9.59
CA VAL A 374 -1.87 15.35 8.70
C VAL A 374 -1.47 15.97 7.36
N PRO A 375 -1.60 15.24 6.23
CA PRO A 375 -1.31 15.77 4.91
C PRO A 375 -2.14 17.01 4.58
N ALA A 376 -1.48 18.03 4.00
CA ALA A 376 -2.12 19.30 3.70
C ALA A 376 -3.21 19.18 2.60
N ASP A 377 -3.14 18.14 1.77
CA ASP A 377 -4.11 17.88 0.70
C ASP A 377 -5.41 17.25 1.21
N GLY A 378 -5.49 16.92 2.49
CA GLY A 378 -6.67 16.31 3.13
C GLY A 378 -6.97 14.87 2.68
N ASN A 379 -6.15 14.28 1.81
CA ASN A 379 -6.34 12.93 1.33
C ASN A 379 -5.80 11.89 2.33
N MET A 380 -6.27 10.67 2.19
CA MET A 380 -5.74 9.53 2.91
C MET A 380 -4.52 8.98 2.18
N TRP A 381 -3.40 8.88 2.86
CA TRP A 381 -2.17 8.30 2.35
C TRP A 381 -1.82 7.03 3.11
N VAL A 382 -1.47 5.99 2.37
CA VAL A 382 -1.02 4.71 2.94
C VAL A 382 0.22 4.22 2.22
N THR A 383 1.04 3.45 2.92
CA THR A 383 2.22 2.79 2.37
C THR A 383 2.14 1.28 2.57
N TYR A 384 2.75 0.52 1.69
CA TYR A 384 2.78 -0.95 1.72
C TYR A 384 3.99 -1.47 0.92
N SER A 385 4.33 -2.73 1.11
CA SER A 385 5.27 -3.39 0.21
C SER A 385 4.53 -4.19 -0.85
N MET A 386 5.05 -4.18 -2.09
CA MET A 386 4.61 -5.06 -3.16
C MET A 386 5.56 -6.25 -3.25
N ASN A 387 5.05 -7.47 -3.14
CA ASN A 387 5.81 -8.73 -3.22
C ASN A 387 6.95 -8.85 -2.17
N LYS A 388 6.95 -8.01 -1.13
CA LYS A 388 8.06 -7.82 -0.18
C LYS A 388 9.38 -7.42 -0.87
N GLU A 389 9.29 -6.84 -2.06
CA GLU A 389 10.43 -6.31 -2.84
C GLU A 389 10.43 -4.79 -2.88
N ASP A 390 9.32 -4.22 -3.30
CA ASP A 390 9.19 -2.80 -3.58
C ASP A 390 8.36 -2.08 -2.52
N ILE A 391 8.64 -0.80 -2.34
CA ILE A 391 7.84 0.05 -1.45
C ILE A 391 6.97 0.98 -2.28
N TRP A 392 5.70 1.05 -1.89
CA TRP A 392 4.67 1.81 -2.56
C TRP A 392 3.92 2.72 -1.59
N VAL A 393 3.32 3.76 -2.14
CA VAL A 393 2.32 4.58 -1.45
C VAL A 393 1.07 4.67 -2.31
N SER A 394 -0.10 4.79 -1.66
CA SER A 394 -1.34 5.14 -2.33
C SER A 394 -1.91 6.42 -1.75
N ARG A 395 -2.27 7.34 -2.65
CA ARG A 395 -3.11 8.50 -2.36
C ARG A 395 -4.56 8.11 -2.63
N ILE A 396 -5.40 8.22 -1.64
CA ILE A 396 -6.84 7.93 -1.72
C ILE A 396 -7.58 9.24 -1.48
N PRO A 397 -8.31 9.76 -2.49
CA PRO A 397 -9.06 11.01 -2.33
C PRO A 397 -10.10 10.92 -1.23
N VAL A 398 -10.27 12.02 -0.50
CA VAL A 398 -11.33 12.21 0.50
C VAL A 398 -12.15 13.43 0.08
N PRO A 399 -13.48 13.33 -0.02
CA PRO A 399 -14.34 12.15 0.22
C PRO A 399 -14.08 10.98 -0.72
N ILE A 400 -14.26 9.76 -0.18
CA ILE A 400 -14.06 8.52 -0.95
C ILE A 400 -15.33 8.24 -1.78
N HIS A 401 -15.16 8.08 -3.10
CA HIS A 401 -16.23 7.81 -4.06
C HIS A 401 -15.98 6.52 -4.84
N ASP A 402 -17.07 5.84 -5.21
CA ASP A 402 -17.08 4.63 -6.04
C ASP A 402 -17.55 4.89 -7.48
N ARG A 403 -18.01 6.09 -7.76
CA ARG A 403 -18.53 6.52 -9.07
C ARG A 403 -18.37 8.01 -9.28
N VAL A 404 -18.60 8.43 -10.52
CA VAL A 404 -18.74 9.82 -10.93
C VAL A 404 -20.09 10.01 -11.62
N ASP A 405 -20.71 11.19 -11.50
CA ASP A 405 -22.04 11.47 -12.02
C ASP A 405 -22.00 12.30 -13.33
N ALA A 406 -20.87 12.95 -13.62
CA ALA A 406 -20.69 13.77 -14.81
C ALA A 406 -19.89 13.05 -15.90
N HIS A 407 -20.29 13.25 -17.16
CA HIS A 407 -19.48 12.86 -18.31
C HIS A 407 -18.14 13.59 -18.31
N VAL A 408 -17.13 12.94 -18.87
CA VAL A 408 -15.76 13.44 -18.93
C VAL A 408 -15.60 14.44 -20.08
N ASP A 409 -14.90 15.53 -19.83
CA ASP A 409 -14.33 16.46 -20.84
C ASP A 409 -12.96 16.92 -20.34
N ASP A 410 -12.01 16.00 -20.33
CA ASP A 410 -10.65 16.23 -19.86
C ASP A 410 -9.80 16.78 -21.03
N ARG A 411 -9.21 17.97 -20.84
CA ARG A 411 -8.29 18.62 -21.78
C ARG A 411 -7.02 19.00 -21.06
N PHE A 412 -5.99 18.18 -21.21
CA PHE A 412 -4.74 18.35 -20.47
C PHE A 412 -3.92 19.57 -20.91
N ALA A 413 -4.17 20.13 -22.08
CA ALA A 413 -3.55 21.38 -22.53
C ALA A 413 -3.94 22.62 -21.71
N SER A 414 -4.93 22.49 -20.83
CA SER A 414 -5.42 23.60 -19.98
C SER A 414 -4.61 23.78 -18.72
N SER A 415 -4.76 24.93 -18.05
CA SER A 415 -4.19 25.21 -16.74
C SER A 415 -4.67 24.25 -15.63
N ASN A 416 -5.69 23.44 -15.89
CA ASN A 416 -6.32 22.51 -14.95
C ASN A 416 -5.72 21.09 -15.01
N ALA A 417 -4.62 20.85 -15.74
CA ALA A 417 -4.06 19.53 -15.94
C ALA A 417 -3.82 18.76 -14.63
N SER A 418 -3.31 19.42 -13.58
CA SER A 418 -3.10 18.80 -12.27
C SER A 418 -4.41 18.44 -11.56
N ILE A 419 -5.47 19.22 -11.73
CA ILE A 419 -6.81 18.91 -11.18
C ILE A 419 -7.39 17.70 -11.91
N LEU A 420 -7.28 17.67 -13.24
CA LEU A 420 -7.73 16.56 -14.06
C LEU A 420 -6.98 15.27 -13.71
N PHE A 421 -5.65 15.35 -13.52
CA PHE A 421 -4.84 14.21 -13.11
C PHE A 421 -5.36 13.55 -11.83
N ASN A 422 -5.80 14.34 -10.85
CA ASN A 422 -6.35 13.85 -9.61
C ASN A 422 -7.69 13.09 -9.75
N GLN A 423 -8.33 13.15 -10.90
CA GLN A 423 -9.58 12.42 -11.19
C GLN A 423 -9.34 11.08 -11.89
N TRP A 424 -8.12 10.79 -12.30
CA TRP A 424 -7.72 9.53 -12.89
C TRP A 424 -7.23 8.57 -11.80
N ASN A 425 -7.45 7.28 -11.97
CA ASN A 425 -6.79 6.26 -11.18
C ASN A 425 -5.44 5.96 -11.82
N ILE A 426 -4.39 5.92 -11.02
CA ILE A 426 -3.00 5.84 -11.51
C ILE A 426 -2.28 4.65 -10.88
N PHE A 427 -1.56 3.89 -11.72
CA PHE A 427 -0.56 2.93 -11.31
C PHE A 427 0.78 3.32 -11.96
N SER A 428 1.75 3.73 -11.13
CA SER A 428 2.97 4.40 -11.57
C SER A 428 4.21 3.79 -10.89
N PRO A 429 4.74 2.68 -11.43
CA PRO A 429 6.05 2.16 -11.06
C PRO A 429 7.17 3.15 -11.40
N LEU A 430 8.33 3.03 -10.74
CA LEU A 430 9.46 3.95 -10.96
C LEU A 430 9.99 3.97 -12.40
N TRP A 431 9.90 2.84 -13.09
CA TRP A 431 10.33 2.73 -14.49
C TRP A 431 9.15 2.81 -15.48
N CYS A 432 7.92 2.93 -14.97
CA CYS A 432 6.68 3.05 -15.75
C CYS A 432 5.85 4.22 -15.23
N ARG A 433 6.38 5.44 -15.31
CA ARG A 433 5.75 6.61 -14.69
C ARG A 433 4.55 7.12 -15.45
N VAL A 434 3.52 7.47 -14.68
CA VAL A 434 2.36 8.22 -15.15
C VAL A 434 2.36 9.59 -14.47
N GLY A 435 2.18 10.65 -15.24
CA GLY A 435 2.18 12.02 -14.71
C GLY A 435 1.77 13.06 -15.74
N ILE A 436 1.78 14.31 -15.34
CA ILE A 436 1.57 15.46 -16.24
C ILE A 436 2.92 16.02 -16.65
N ASP A 437 3.16 16.06 -17.96
CA ASP A 437 4.36 16.66 -18.53
C ASP A 437 4.03 17.88 -19.38
N ARG A 438 4.93 18.85 -19.39
CA ARG A 438 4.91 19.96 -20.33
C ARG A 438 5.51 19.53 -21.67
N ILE A 439 4.77 19.77 -22.75
CA ILE A 439 5.14 19.42 -24.12
C ILE A 439 5.08 20.70 -24.97
N GLY A 440 6.23 21.37 -25.15
CA GLY A 440 6.25 22.73 -25.72
C GLY A 440 5.45 23.69 -24.86
N ASP A 441 4.45 24.35 -25.46
CA ASP A 441 3.55 25.29 -24.78
C ASP A 441 2.30 24.63 -24.18
N SER A 442 2.16 23.33 -24.30
CA SER A 442 1.00 22.56 -23.83
C SER A 442 1.39 21.57 -22.73
N THR A 443 0.40 20.92 -22.13
CA THR A 443 0.60 19.81 -21.18
C THR A 443 -0.18 18.58 -21.64
N ALA A 444 0.28 17.39 -21.22
CA ALA A 444 -0.40 16.12 -21.50
C ALA A 444 -0.30 15.19 -20.28
N LEU A 445 -1.25 14.27 -20.16
CA LEU A 445 -1.07 13.10 -19.31
C LEU A 445 -0.15 12.13 -20.05
N VAL A 446 0.97 11.75 -19.42
CA VAL A 446 2.02 10.94 -20.07
C VAL A 446 2.16 9.61 -19.36
N LEU A 447 2.10 8.54 -20.15
CA LEU A 447 2.48 7.20 -19.72
C LEU A 447 3.87 6.90 -20.29
N ARG A 448 4.83 6.61 -19.41
CA ARG A 448 6.19 6.18 -19.77
C ARG A 448 6.40 4.75 -19.32
N ASP A 449 7.12 3.97 -20.10
CA ASP A 449 7.44 2.60 -19.70
C ASP A 449 8.82 2.19 -20.24
N ALA A 450 9.69 1.78 -19.34
CA ALA A 450 11.00 1.21 -19.60
C ALA A 450 11.23 -0.08 -18.80
N ASP A 451 10.17 -0.65 -18.19
CA ASP A 451 10.27 -1.81 -17.30
C ASP A 451 9.94 -3.12 -18.05
N PRO A 452 10.82 -4.12 -18.01
CA PRO A 452 10.53 -5.42 -18.63
C PRO A 452 9.41 -6.20 -17.91
N PHE A 453 9.09 -5.87 -16.66
CA PHE A 453 8.22 -6.66 -15.80
C PHE A 453 7.01 -5.91 -15.25
N ASP A 454 6.96 -4.61 -15.41
CA ASP A 454 5.87 -3.78 -14.94
C ASP A 454 5.25 -2.96 -16.07
N HIS A 455 4.30 -2.08 -15.79
CA HIS A 455 3.59 -1.27 -16.79
C HIS A 455 3.09 0.03 -16.18
N ALA A 456 2.94 1.06 -16.99
CA ALA A 456 2.21 2.27 -16.63
C ALA A 456 0.70 2.07 -16.91
N LYS A 457 -0.16 2.51 -15.99
CA LYS A 457 -1.60 2.43 -16.19
C LYS A 457 -2.31 3.69 -15.68
N ALA A 458 -3.27 4.17 -16.48
CA ALA A 458 -4.15 5.27 -16.13
C ALA A 458 -5.59 4.90 -16.47
N ASP A 459 -6.50 5.01 -15.49
CA ASP A 459 -7.91 4.71 -15.67
C ASP A 459 -8.74 5.98 -15.46
N ARG A 460 -9.70 6.26 -16.35
CA ARG A 460 -10.67 7.33 -16.17
C ARG A 460 -12.06 6.76 -16.01
N ILE A 461 -12.65 6.98 -14.85
CA ILE A 461 -14.02 6.56 -14.54
C ILE A 461 -14.99 7.61 -15.07
N PHE A 462 -16.08 7.16 -15.68
CA PHE A 462 -17.20 7.99 -16.18
C PHE A 462 -18.53 7.33 -15.80
N PRO A 463 -19.69 8.05 -15.95
CA PRO A 463 -20.98 7.48 -15.60
C PRO A 463 -21.26 6.18 -16.36
N SER A 464 -21.69 5.14 -15.64
CA SER A 464 -22.01 3.84 -16.22
C SER A 464 -23.14 3.97 -17.26
N SER A 465 -22.94 3.37 -18.43
CA SER A 465 -23.90 3.45 -19.52
C SER A 465 -23.84 2.24 -20.44
N GLY A 466 -25.01 1.75 -20.89
CA GLY A 466 -25.10 0.75 -21.95
C GLY A 466 -24.74 1.30 -23.33
N ARG A 467 -24.74 2.63 -23.51
CA ARG A 467 -24.35 3.30 -24.76
C ARG A 467 -23.46 4.49 -24.45
N VAL A 468 -22.26 4.53 -25.04
CA VAL A 468 -21.29 5.61 -24.83
C VAL A 468 -20.61 6.01 -26.13
N ARG A 469 -20.45 7.33 -26.35
CA ARG A 469 -19.51 7.88 -27.33
C ARG A 469 -18.28 8.36 -26.57
N MET A 470 -17.10 7.99 -27.07
CA MET A 470 -15.80 8.38 -26.55
C MET A 470 -14.97 9.01 -27.67
N GLU A 471 -14.42 10.18 -27.39
CA GLU A 471 -13.48 10.90 -28.22
C GLU A 471 -12.15 10.98 -27.44
N LEU A 472 -11.08 10.37 -27.97
CA LEU A 472 -9.76 10.32 -27.35
C LEU A 472 -8.71 10.85 -28.32
N SER A 473 -7.90 11.81 -27.88
CA SER A 473 -6.76 12.32 -28.64
C SER A 473 -5.46 11.99 -27.91
N LEU A 474 -4.53 11.35 -28.60
CA LEU A 474 -3.24 10.93 -28.06
C LEU A 474 -2.12 11.00 -29.10
N THR A 475 -0.86 10.95 -28.65
CA THR A 475 0.33 10.83 -29.49
C THR A 475 1.23 9.72 -28.96
N ALA A 476 1.82 8.92 -29.84
CA ALA A 476 2.89 7.97 -29.50
C ALA A 476 4.23 8.52 -29.99
N ASP A 477 5.23 8.53 -29.13
CA ASP A 477 6.59 9.00 -29.49
C ASP A 477 7.43 7.95 -30.20
N GLN A 478 6.90 6.75 -30.44
CA GLN A 478 7.53 5.62 -31.12
C GLN A 478 6.52 4.80 -31.93
N THR A 479 7.03 4.01 -32.89
CA THR A 479 6.27 3.02 -33.69
C THR A 479 7.02 1.71 -33.88
N ASP A 480 8.20 1.58 -33.30
CA ASP A 480 9.14 0.47 -33.52
C ASP A 480 9.33 -0.43 -32.28
N HIS A 481 8.71 -0.07 -31.16
CA HIS A 481 8.79 -0.84 -29.91
C HIS A 481 7.64 -0.47 -28.97
N GLY A 482 7.39 -1.35 -27.99
CA GLY A 482 6.34 -1.20 -26.99
C GLY A 482 4.92 -1.31 -27.55
N SER A 483 3.94 -1.16 -26.70
CA SER A 483 2.53 -1.15 -27.07
C SER A 483 1.71 -0.32 -26.06
N LEU A 484 0.56 0.20 -26.51
CA LEU A 484 -0.46 0.79 -25.66
C LEU A 484 -1.76 0.03 -25.86
N GLU A 485 -2.32 -0.49 -24.78
CA GLU A 485 -3.68 -1.04 -24.77
C GLU A 485 -4.66 0.02 -24.28
N ILE A 486 -5.76 0.19 -25.03
CA ILE A 486 -6.85 1.12 -24.75
C ILE A 486 -8.11 0.28 -24.60
N GLU A 487 -8.70 0.25 -23.41
CA GLU A 487 -9.85 -0.60 -23.11
C GLU A 487 -11.05 0.21 -22.64
N LEU A 488 -12.27 -0.18 -23.05
CA LEU A 488 -13.49 0.17 -22.34
C LEU A 488 -13.93 -1.02 -21.51
N THR A 489 -14.16 -0.76 -20.23
CA THR A 489 -14.49 -1.79 -19.25
C THR A 489 -15.74 -1.46 -18.48
N ASP A 490 -16.37 -2.47 -17.88
CA ASP A 490 -17.40 -2.27 -16.87
C ASP A 490 -16.82 -1.74 -15.55
N VAL A 491 -17.66 -1.61 -14.55
CA VAL A 491 -17.31 -1.13 -13.20
C VAL A 491 -16.30 -2.05 -12.49
N HIS A 492 -16.27 -3.33 -12.86
CA HIS A 492 -15.36 -4.34 -12.31
C HIS A 492 -14.07 -4.51 -13.12
N GLY A 493 -13.87 -3.68 -14.16
CA GLY A 493 -12.68 -3.75 -15.01
C GLY A 493 -12.73 -4.86 -16.08
N MET A 494 -13.93 -5.45 -16.35
CA MET A 494 -14.10 -6.43 -17.42
C MET A 494 -14.10 -5.72 -18.77
N PRO A 495 -13.11 -5.97 -19.66
CA PRO A 495 -13.00 -5.24 -20.91
C PRO A 495 -13.96 -5.82 -21.96
N THR A 496 -14.78 -4.95 -22.57
CA THR A 496 -15.62 -5.33 -23.72
C THR A 496 -14.96 -5.05 -25.06
N LEU A 497 -14.08 -4.05 -25.07
CA LEU A 497 -13.35 -3.58 -26.25
C LEU A 497 -11.88 -3.37 -25.86
N ARG A 498 -10.98 -3.71 -26.78
CA ARG A 498 -9.54 -3.40 -26.66
C ARG A 498 -9.01 -2.94 -28.02
N LEU A 499 -8.43 -1.74 -28.05
CA LEU A 499 -7.56 -1.28 -29.11
C LEU A 499 -6.11 -1.44 -28.66
N ILE A 500 -5.22 -1.71 -29.62
CA ILE A 500 -3.78 -1.90 -29.35
C ILE A 500 -3.01 -1.06 -30.37
N LEU A 501 -2.23 -0.10 -29.89
CA LEU A 501 -1.17 0.52 -30.66
C LEU A 501 0.05 -0.41 -30.54
N ASP A 502 0.41 -1.07 -31.64
CA ASP A 502 1.48 -2.08 -31.62
C ASP A 502 2.84 -1.52 -32.02
N SER A 503 3.89 -2.31 -31.83
CA SER A 503 5.26 -1.95 -32.15
C SER A 503 5.58 -1.89 -33.65
N THR A 504 4.60 -2.01 -34.53
CA THR A 504 4.73 -1.89 -35.99
C THR A 504 3.99 -0.69 -36.58
N GLY A 505 3.47 0.20 -35.71
CA GLY A 505 2.70 1.38 -36.12
C GLY A 505 1.27 1.06 -36.55
N LYS A 506 0.72 -0.11 -36.21
CA LYS A 506 -0.67 -0.49 -36.48
C LYS A 506 -1.55 -0.23 -35.28
N ILE A 507 -2.81 0.09 -35.58
CA ILE A 507 -3.90 0.11 -34.59
C ILE A 507 -4.71 -1.14 -34.82
N LEU A 508 -4.72 -2.02 -33.81
CA LEU A 508 -5.42 -3.28 -33.85
C LEU A 508 -6.63 -3.25 -32.94
N THR A 509 -7.68 -4.00 -33.27
CA THR A 509 -8.76 -4.30 -32.35
C THR A 509 -8.85 -5.79 -32.09
N LYS A 510 -9.17 -6.15 -30.84
CA LYS A 510 -9.36 -7.55 -30.46
C LYS A 510 -10.73 -8.06 -30.93
N GLN A 511 -10.72 -9.18 -31.67
CA GLN A 511 -11.93 -9.90 -32.08
C GLN A 511 -11.79 -11.37 -31.66
N GLY A 512 -12.45 -11.74 -30.57
CA GLY A 512 -12.25 -13.06 -29.94
C GLY A 512 -10.76 -13.27 -29.60
N TYR A 513 -10.14 -14.31 -30.13
CA TYR A 513 -8.73 -14.61 -29.91
C TYR A 513 -7.77 -13.93 -30.93
N ARG A 514 -8.31 -13.32 -31.98
CA ARG A 514 -7.51 -12.66 -33.04
C ARG A 514 -7.51 -11.15 -32.86
N ASN A 515 -6.48 -10.51 -33.43
CA ASN A 515 -6.40 -9.07 -33.60
C ASN A 515 -6.63 -8.72 -35.07
N LYS A 516 -7.47 -7.71 -35.34
CA LYS A 516 -7.76 -7.16 -36.67
C LYS A 516 -7.16 -5.76 -36.76
N SER A 517 -6.43 -5.46 -37.83
CA SER A 517 -5.97 -4.09 -38.10
C SER A 517 -7.15 -3.21 -38.49
N VAL A 518 -7.28 -2.06 -37.83
CA VAL A 518 -8.32 -1.05 -38.06
C VAL A 518 -7.74 0.30 -38.47
N GLY A 519 -6.41 0.46 -38.41
CA GLY A 519 -5.72 1.68 -38.80
C GLY A 519 -4.21 1.56 -38.60
N SER A 520 -3.52 2.66 -38.79
CA SER A 520 -2.10 2.82 -38.51
C SER A 520 -1.85 4.19 -37.87
N TYR A 521 -0.71 4.33 -37.22
CA TYR A 521 -0.30 5.59 -36.61
C TYR A 521 1.16 5.90 -36.94
N VAL A 522 1.52 7.16 -36.82
CA VAL A 522 2.87 7.65 -37.12
C VAL A 522 3.43 8.32 -35.87
N LYS A 523 4.69 8.02 -35.57
CA LYS A 523 5.46 8.63 -34.48
C LYS A 523 5.28 10.17 -34.46
N GLY A 524 4.94 10.72 -33.29
CA GLY A 524 4.85 12.16 -33.04
C GLY A 524 3.63 12.84 -33.68
N ARG A 525 2.75 12.09 -34.36
CA ARG A 525 1.48 12.63 -34.87
C ARG A 525 0.33 12.32 -33.91
N SER A 526 -0.61 13.26 -33.84
CA SER A 526 -1.85 13.06 -33.08
C SER A 526 -2.67 11.95 -33.71
N ILE A 527 -3.25 11.12 -32.88
CA ILE A 527 -4.19 10.05 -33.20
C ILE A 527 -5.51 10.43 -32.54
N ASN A 528 -6.55 10.60 -33.35
CA ASN A 528 -7.88 10.95 -32.85
C ASN A 528 -8.80 9.74 -33.03
N ILE A 529 -9.27 9.19 -31.94
CA ILE A 529 -10.16 8.02 -31.88
C ILE A 529 -11.55 8.51 -31.52
N ASP A 530 -12.52 8.29 -32.41
CA ASP A 530 -13.95 8.50 -32.17
C ASP A 530 -14.63 7.13 -32.19
N LEU A 531 -15.22 6.77 -31.07
CA LEU A 531 -15.80 5.47 -30.83
C LEU A 531 -17.20 5.62 -30.25
N THR A 532 -18.17 4.87 -30.81
CA THR A 532 -19.52 4.74 -30.24
C THR A 532 -19.81 3.27 -29.97
N LEU A 533 -20.02 2.94 -28.70
CA LEU A 533 -20.29 1.57 -28.23
C LEU A 533 -21.75 1.44 -27.83
N ASP A 534 -22.36 0.31 -28.20
CA ASP A 534 -23.67 -0.16 -27.74
C ASP A 534 -23.49 -1.58 -27.14
N ALA A 535 -23.55 -1.66 -25.82
CA ALA A 535 -23.32 -2.90 -25.08
C ALA A 535 -24.42 -3.95 -25.36
N ALA A 536 -25.67 -3.51 -25.56
CA ALA A 536 -26.80 -4.40 -25.84
C ALA A 536 -26.65 -5.11 -27.16
N SER A 537 -26.27 -4.39 -28.21
CA SER A 537 -26.00 -4.97 -29.54
C SER A 537 -24.66 -5.67 -29.65
N ARG A 538 -23.74 -5.42 -28.69
CA ARG A 538 -22.35 -5.90 -28.69
C ARG A 538 -21.53 -5.42 -29.88
N PHE A 539 -21.85 -4.24 -30.39
CA PHE A 539 -21.13 -3.60 -31.48
C PHE A 539 -20.60 -2.24 -31.06
N TYR A 540 -19.54 -1.83 -31.72
CA TYR A 540 -19.08 -0.45 -31.67
C TYR A 540 -18.67 0.02 -33.06
N THR A 541 -18.89 1.30 -33.31
CA THR A 541 -18.34 2.01 -34.46
C THR A 541 -17.03 2.66 -34.05
N LEU A 542 -16.07 2.66 -34.96
CA LEU A 542 -14.73 3.23 -34.73
C LEU A 542 -14.32 4.04 -35.95
N SER A 543 -13.93 5.30 -35.73
CA SER A 543 -13.26 6.16 -36.70
C SER A 543 -11.93 6.61 -36.14
N ILE A 544 -10.89 6.62 -36.97
CA ILE A 544 -9.54 7.10 -36.63
C ILE A 544 -9.22 8.26 -37.54
N ASP A 545 -8.79 9.40 -36.95
CA ASP A 545 -8.44 10.66 -37.64
C ASP A 545 -9.51 11.14 -38.65
N GLY A 546 -10.80 10.97 -38.29
CA GLY A 546 -11.93 11.34 -39.13
C GLY A 546 -12.12 10.48 -40.39
N GLY A 547 -11.41 9.37 -40.49
CA GLY A 547 -11.54 8.41 -41.58
C GLY A 547 -12.88 7.67 -41.56
N LYS A 548 -13.07 6.76 -42.53
CA LYS A 548 -14.29 5.96 -42.66
C LYS A 548 -14.56 5.15 -41.39
N SER A 549 -15.76 5.28 -40.84
CA SER A 549 -16.19 4.48 -39.69
C SER A 549 -16.28 3.00 -40.04
N SER A 550 -15.80 2.15 -39.14
CA SER A 550 -15.90 0.70 -39.22
C SER A 550 -16.76 0.15 -38.10
N ASN A 551 -17.55 -0.88 -38.37
CA ASN A 551 -18.29 -1.64 -37.37
C ASN A 551 -17.45 -2.81 -36.88
N ASN A 552 -17.38 -2.98 -35.57
CA ASN A 552 -16.59 -4.01 -34.92
C ASN A 552 -17.40 -4.68 -33.81
N LEU A 553 -17.10 -5.95 -33.55
CA LEU A 553 -17.73 -6.72 -32.48
C LEU A 553 -16.98 -6.50 -31.16
N CYS A 554 -17.73 -6.32 -30.09
CA CYS A 554 -17.19 -6.45 -28.74
C CYS A 554 -16.71 -7.89 -28.52
N PHE A 555 -15.50 -8.08 -27.96
CA PHE A 555 -14.98 -9.44 -27.78
C PHE A 555 -15.50 -10.10 -26.49
N GLN A 556 -16.01 -9.30 -25.54
CA GLN A 556 -16.61 -9.77 -24.30
C GLN A 556 -17.88 -9.02 -23.99
N PRO A 557 -18.97 -9.68 -23.57
CA PRO A 557 -20.21 -9.04 -23.21
C PRO A 557 -20.10 -8.36 -21.85
N VAL A 558 -20.60 -7.12 -21.77
CA VAL A 558 -20.87 -6.39 -20.52
C VAL A 558 -22.24 -5.75 -20.61
N ALA A 559 -22.90 -5.47 -19.50
CA ALA A 559 -24.18 -4.75 -19.49
C ALA A 559 -23.99 -3.26 -19.76
N GLU A 560 -22.96 -2.68 -19.16
CA GLU A 560 -22.63 -1.26 -19.21
C GLU A 560 -21.11 -1.08 -19.18
N VAL A 561 -20.65 0.07 -19.63
CA VAL A 561 -19.24 0.49 -19.48
C VAL A 561 -19.16 1.76 -18.64
N SER A 562 -18.11 1.88 -17.86
CA SER A 562 -17.89 3.00 -16.95
C SER A 562 -16.44 3.45 -16.83
N ARG A 563 -15.50 2.79 -17.54
CA ARG A 563 -14.06 3.08 -17.41
C ARG A 563 -13.36 3.04 -18.76
N LEU A 564 -12.51 4.03 -19.00
CA LEU A 564 -11.44 3.96 -19.99
C LEU A 564 -10.16 3.54 -19.25
N VAL A 565 -9.48 2.53 -19.76
CA VAL A 565 -8.19 2.04 -19.23
C VAL A 565 -7.13 2.23 -20.31
N LEU A 566 -6.05 2.88 -19.97
CA LEU A 566 -4.83 3.02 -20.77
C LEU A 566 -3.70 2.28 -20.06
N ARG A 567 -3.06 1.33 -20.74
CA ARG A 567 -1.97 0.54 -20.16
C ARG A 567 -0.86 0.31 -21.17
N THR A 568 0.37 0.54 -20.76
CA THR A 568 1.54 0.12 -21.54
C THR A 568 1.75 -1.38 -21.40
N GLY A 569 2.21 -2.03 -22.48
CA GLY A 569 2.42 -3.47 -22.50
C GLY A 569 1.13 -4.30 -22.52
N THR A 570 1.27 -5.61 -22.46
CA THR A 570 0.17 -6.57 -22.55
C THR A 570 -0.48 -6.84 -21.19
N VAL A 571 -1.76 -7.23 -21.22
CA VAL A 571 -2.46 -7.70 -20.02
C VAL A 571 -1.76 -8.93 -19.45
N ARG A 572 -1.45 -8.88 -18.17
CA ARG A 572 -0.90 -10.02 -17.42
C ARG A 572 -2.02 -10.76 -16.71
N ARG A 573 -1.90 -12.08 -16.65
CA ARG A 573 -2.81 -12.95 -15.90
C ARG A 573 -2.15 -13.56 -14.67
N PHE A 574 -0.82 -13.58 -14.63
CA PHE A 574 0.00 -14.13 -13.55
C PHE A 574 0.96 -13.07 -13.02
N PRO A 575 1.28 -13.06 -11.73
CA PRO A 575 0.82 -14.01 -10.70
C PRO A 575 -0.68 -13.85 -10.37
N ASP A 576 -1.27 -14.88 -9.79
CA ASP A 576 -2.64 -14.94 -9.28
C ASP A 576 -2.69 -15.67 -7.93
N ALA A 577 -3.89 -15.99 -7.44
CA ALA A 577 -4.08 -16.66 -6.16
C ALA A 577 -3.38 -18.02 -6.04
N ASP A 578 -3.31 -18.74 -7.15
CA ASP A 578 -2.75 -20.10 -7.22
C ASP A 578 -1.24 -20.09 -7.52
N THR A 579 -0.68 -18.90 -7.79
CA THR A 579 0.76 -18.75 -8.05
C THR A 579 1.55 -19.01 -6.77
N PRO A 580 2.60 -19.86 -6.80
CA PRO A 580 3.44 -20.11 -5.63
C PRO A 580 4.00 -18.83 -5.02
N THR A 581 4.00 -18.75 -3.68
CA THR A 581 4.45 -17.57 -2.95
C THR A 581 5.96 -17.45 -2.84
N ASP A 582 6.67 -18.58 -2.86
CA ASP A 582 8.13 -18.61 -2.77
C ASP A 582 8.72 -18.86 -4.16
N GLN A 583 9.55 -17.94 -4.61
CA GLN A 583 10.28 -18.04 -5.85
C GLN A 583 11.77 -18.26 -5.55
N ASP A 584 12.35 -19.32 -6.12
CA ASP A 584 13.74 -19.71 -5.84
C ASP A 584 14.76 -19.08 -6.82
N TYR A 585 14.29 -18.36 -7.82
CA TYR A 585 15.14 -17.78 -8.87
C TYR A 585 14.84 -16.31 -9.10
N ASP A 586 15.83 -15.61 -9.64
CA ASP A 586 15.70 -14.24 -10.11
C ASP A 586 15.24 -14.22 -11.58
N LEU A 587 14.38 -13.28 -11.92
CA LEU A 587 13.99 -13.08 -13.32
C LEU A 587 15.16 -12.48 -14.10
N PRO A 588 15.53 -13.05 -15.26
CA PRO A 588 16.58 -12.51 -16.09
C PRO A 588 16.29 -11.07 -16.52
N GLY A 589 17.26 -10.18 -16.37
CA GLY A 589 17.15 -8.78 -16.79
C GLY A 589 16.37 -7.89 -15.82
N ALA A 590 16.12 -8.32 -14.58
CA ALA A 590 15.39 -7.55 -13.57
C ALA A 590 16.04 -6.19 -13.25
N GLU A 591 17.34 -6.06 -13.46
CA GLU A 591 18.12 -4.83 -13.26
C GLU A 591 18.16 -3.92 -14.49
N ASN A 592 17.69 -4.37 -15.64
CA ASN A 592 17.86 -3.67 -16.91
C ASN A 592 16.58 -2.96 -17.34
N LYS A 593 16.71 -1.70 -17.68
CA LYS A 593 15.64 -0.98 -18.37
C LYS A 593 15.60 -1.37 -19.84
N TYR A 594 14.38 -1.43 -20.37
CA TYR A 594 14.17 -1.49 -21.82
C TYR A 594 14.19 -0.08 -22.43
N LYS A 595 14.15 -0.01 -23.75
CA LYS A 595 13.99 1.24 -24.47
C LYS A 595 12.63 1.85 -24.08
N GLU A 596 12.66 3.08 -23.56
CA GLU A 596 11.47 3.76 -23.06
C GLU A 596 10.45 3.97 -24.17
N VAL A 597 9.20 3.63 -23.90
CA VAL A 597 8.04 4.05 -24.69
C VAL A 597 7.35 5.22 -24.01
N ARG A 598 6.69 6.05 -24.80
CA ARG A 598 6.02 7.23 -24.30
C ARG A 598 4.73 7.50 -25.08
N TYR A 599 3.63 7.60 -24.34
CA TYR A 599 2.31 7.94 -24.89
C TYR A 599 1.77 9.18 -24.17
N LEU A 600 1.32 10.15 -24.95
CA LEU A 600 0.83 11.44 -24.50
C LEU A 600 -0.68 11.50 -24.75
N ILE A 601 -1.46 11.68 -23.71
CA ILE A 601 -2.90 11.82 -23.76
C ILE A 601 -3.23 13.31 -23.69
N HIS A 602 -3.86 13.83 -24.73
CA HIS A 602 -4.19 15.25 -24.87
C HIS A 602 -5.59 15.57 -24.37
N SER A 603 -6.56 14.72 -24.73
CA SER A 603 -7.94 14.91 -24.31
C SER A 603 -8.73 13.61 -24.31
N LEU A 604 -9.73 13.56 -23.43
CA LEU A 604 -10.75 12.53 -23.38
C LEU A 604 -12.11 13.18 -23.18
N ARG A 605 -13.08 12.80 -24.02
CA ARG A 605 -14.47 13.19 -23.85
C ARG A 605 -15.37 11.97 -23.90
N THR A 606 -16.36 11.92 -23.01
CA THR A 606 -17.42 10.91 -23.05
C THR A 606 -18.79 11.58 -23.11
N SER A 607 -19.75 10.94 -23.79
CA SER A 607 -21.14 11.41 -23.87
C SER A 607 -22.09 10.25 -24.15
N VAL A 608 -23.38 10.45 -23.92
CA VAL A 608 -24.40 9.52 -24.40
C VAL A 608 -24.64 9.82 -25.90
N PRO A 609 -24.55 8.81 -26.77
CA PRO A 609 -24.88 9.01 -28.19
C PRO A 609 -26.37 9.43 -28.36
N LYS A 610 -26.63 10.37 -29.24
CA LYS A 610 -27.97 10.77 -29.60
C LYS A 610 -28.72 9.65 -30.33
#